data_f7883a97c3c8213a383c679858ab0951
#
_entry.id   f7883a97c3c8213a383c679858ab0951
#
_cell.length_a   1.000
_cell.length_b   1.000
_cell.length_c   1.000
_cell.angle_alpha   90.00
_cell.angle_beta   90.00
_cell.angle_gamma   90.00
#
_symmetry.space_group_name_H-M   'P 1'
#
loop_
_entity.id
_entity.type
_entity.pdbx_description
1 polymer ?
#
loop_
_entity_poly.entity_id
_entity_poly.type
_entity_poly.pdbx_seq_one_letter_code
_entity_poly.pdbx_strand_id
1 'polypeptide(L)'
;MSITTHERPGVYSSYGASSLIRGSGGRKTVGLVAVNTKATAKTVYTITSYEEAVTTFGSVGGQDMAELIRVILLNGAAAVAAVPIAANTDYEAGFAVLEGQENVSVVVCDSTTQTDQQDLRDSVAAASAARRERIAVVGGAASETVTNLISRAAALNSERVVLVAPGGTDEDGTALSGLTAAAAVAGAIAAQSDPALPLSGAELTGLHGLSQQYNDNDIDLLVRGGVTPLESVAGVVSVVRGITTRTTTG
;
A
#
# COMPACT_ATOMS: atom_id res chain seq x y z
N MET A 1 33.72 -16.69 6.63
CA MET A 1 34.04 -16.15 5.29
C MET A 1 35.15 -15.13 5.45
N SER A 2 36.22 -15.25 4.64
CA SER A 2 37.35 -14.32 4.68
C SER A 2 36.95 -13.05 3.93
N ILE A 3 37.15 -11.89 4.55
CA ILE A 3 36.97 -10.60 3.88
C ILE A 3 38.14 -10.44 2.92
N THR A 4 37.88 -10.33 1.62
CA THR A 4 38.91 -10.01 0.65
C THR A 4 39.11 -8.48 0.66
N THR A 5 40.23 -8.03 1.22
CA THR A 5 40.60 -6.61 1.20
C THR A 5 41.23 -6.28 -0.17
N HIS A 6 40.68 -5.27 -0.83
CA HIS A 6 41.24 -4.73 -2.05
C HIS A 6 42.16 -3.54 -1.72
N GLU A 7 43.24 -3.37 -2.50
CA GLU A 7 44.21 -2.30 -2.28
C GLU A 7 43.70 -0.88 -2.62
N ARG A 8 42.51 -0.75 -3.21
CA ARG A 8 41.86 0.56 -3.42
C ARG A 8 41.21 1.07 -2.14
N PRO A 9 41.37 2.35 -1.76
CA PRO A 9 40.65 2.94 -0.68
C PRO A 9 39.14 2.84 -0.92
N GLY A 10 38.41 2.26 0.01
CA GLY A 10 36.96 2.05 -0.09
C GLY A 10 36.38 1.61 1.25
N VAL A 11 35.08 1.75 1.40
CA VAL A 11 34.35 1.17 2.54
C VAL A 11 33.98 -0.26 2.18
N TYR A 12 34.58 -1.22 2.86
CA TYR A 12 34.30 -2.64 2.67
C TYR A 12 33.37 -3.12 3.78
N SER A 13 32.14 -3.46 3.45
CA SER A 13 31.23 -4.12 4.38
C SER A 13 31.01 -5.56 3.93
N SER A 14 31.25 -6.52 4.82
CA SER A 14 30.86 -7.91 4.58
C SER A 14 29.49 -8.15 5.19
N TYR A 15 28.54 -8.58 4.38
CA TYR A 15 27.26 -9.09 4.88
C TYR A 15 27.43 -10.59 5.15
N GLY A 16 27.52 -10.97 6.40
CA GLY A 16 27.35 -12.35 6.81
C GLY A 16 25.86 -12.68 6.81
N ALA A 17 25.35 -13.25 5.73
CA ALA A 17 24.06 -13.92 5.79
C ALA A 17 24.23 -15.19 6.63
N SER A 18 24.25 -15.03 7.98
CA SER A 18 23.85 -16.14 8.84
C SER A 18 22.43 -16.48 8.41
N SER A 19 22.15 -17.77 8.21
CA SER A 19 20.80 -18.28 8.04
C SER A 19 19.99 -17.79 9.23
N LEU A 20 19.38 -16.63 9.11
CA LEU A 20 18.31 -16.20 9.98
C LEU A 20 17.27 -17.30 9.85
N ILE A 21 17.17 -18.14 10.88
CA ILE A 21 15.93 -18.83 11.17
C ILE A 21 14.94 -17.69 11.22
N ARG A 22 14.24 -17.46 10.11
CA ARG A 22 13.11 -16.55 10.07
C ARG A 22 12.16 -17.10 11.10
N GLY A 23 12.13 -16.48 12.28
CA GLY A 23 11.00 -16.64 13.16
C GLY A 23 9.77 -16.52 12.29
N SER A 24 8.71 -17.19 12.60
CA SER A 24 7.47 -17.27 11.81
C SER A 24 6.73 -15.93 11.65
N GLY A 25 7.45 -14.84 11.41
CA GLY A 25 6.95 -13.62 10.80
C GLY A 25 6.59 -13.93 9.35
N GLY A 26 5.55 -14.75 9.14
CA GLY A 26 5.06 -15.09 7.83
C GLY A 26 4.66 -13.82 7.10
N ARG A 27 4.91 -13.78 5.80
CA ARG A 27 4.35 -12.76 4.92
C ARG A 27 2.88 -12.60 5.27
N LYS A 28 2.45 -11.37 5.44
CA LYS A 28 1.11 -11.07 5.93
C LYS A 28 0.12 -11.02 4.78
N THR A 29 -1.16 -11.21 5.08
CA THR A 29 -2.25 -11.07 4.12
C THR A 29 -2.69 -9.61 4.06
N VAL A 30 -2.89 -9.11 2.83
CA VAL A 30 -3.48 -7.79 2.58
C VAL A 30 -4.97 -7.96 2.32
N GLY A 31 -5.81 -7.16 2.96
CA GLY A 31 -7.23 -7.05 2.66
C GLY A 31 -7.45 -6.04 1.54
N LEU A 32 -8.24 -6.38 0.54
CA LEU A 32 -8.65 -5.48 -0.53
C LEU A 32 -10.17 -5.45 -0.64
N VAL A 33 -10.76 -4.27 -0.55
CA VAL A 33 -12.16 -4.05 -0.91
C VAL A 33 -12.20 -3.25 -2.20
N ALA A 34 -12.84 -3.80 -3.22
CA ALA A 34 -12.91 -3.18 -4.54
C ALA A 34 -14.22 -3.49 -5.26
N VAL A 35 -14.62 -2.58 -6.14
CA VAL A 35 -15.81 -2.77 -6.97
C VAL A 35 -15.55 -3.87 -7.99
N ASN A 36 -16.36 -4.91 -7.94
CA ASN A 36 -16.33 -5.99 -8.92
C ASN A 36 -17.71 -6.64 -9.03
N THR A 37 -18.21 -6.73 -10.26
CA THR A 37 -19.56 -7.27 -10.55
C THR A 37 -19.55 -8.72 -11.02
N LYS A 38 -18.37 -9.30 -11.26
CA LYS A 38 -18.25 -10.69 -11.73
C LYS A 38 -18.33 -11.70 -10.58
N ALA A 39 -17.67 -11.39 -9.46
CA ALA A 39 -17.67 -12.24 -8.28
C ALA A 39 -18.84 -11.93 -7.34
N THR A 40 -19.16 -12.86 -6.45
CA THR A 40 -20.22 -12.66 -5.45
C THR A 40 -19.82 -11.57 -4.47
N ALA A 41 -20.57 -10.48 -4.43
CA ALA A 41 -20.32 -9.34 -3.56
C ALA A 41 -20.33 -9.75 -2.07
N LYS A 42 -19.52 -9.02 -1.27
CA LYS A 42 -19.44 -9.18 0.19
C LYS A 42 -19.02 -10.60 0.62
N THR A 43 -18.26 -11.28 -0.23
CA THR A 43 -17.68 -12.61 0.04
C THR A 43 -16.15 -12.48 0.05
N VAL A 44 -15.49 -13.12 1.01
CA VAL A 44 -14.02 -13.11 1.09
C VAL A 44 -13.45 -14.16 0.16
N TYR A 45 -12.58 -13.74 -0.75
CA TYR A 45 -11.78 -14.62 -1.62
C TYR A 45 -10.31 -14.50 -1.22
N THR A 46 -9.67 -15.62 -0.88
CA THR A 46 -8.23 -15.62 -0.61
C THR A 46 -7.48 -15.92 -1.90
N ILE A 47 -6.77 -14.96 -2.42
CA ILE A 47 -6.08 -15.00 -3.70
C ILE A 47 -4.56 -15.02 -3.46
N THR A 48 -3.88 -15.94 -4.11
CA THR A 48 -2.43 -16.13 -3.97
C THR A 48 -1.65 -15.91 -5.27
N SER A 49 -2.35 -15.80 -6.39
CA SER A 49 -1.75 -15.57 -7.71
C SER A 49 -2.58 -14.63 -8.58
N TYR A 50 -1.92 -14.00 -9.55
CA TYR A 50 -2.61 -13.13 -10.52
C TYR A 50 -3.58 -13.92 -11.41
N GLU A 51 -3.21 -15.12 -11.81
CA GLU A 51 -4.07 -15.99 -12.64
C GLU A 51 -5.38 -16.32 -11.93
N GLU A 52 -5.32 -16.61 -10.63
CA GLU A 52 -6.50 -16.82 -9.79
C GLU A 52 -7.36 -15.55 -9.68
N ALA A 53 -6.72 -14.37 -9.54
CA ALA A 53 -7.42 -13.08 -9.53
C ALA A 53 -8.18 -12.83 -10.83
N VAL A 54 -7.54 -13.02 -11.98
CA VAL A 54 -8.17 -12.85 -13.31
C VAL A 54 -9.31 -13.85 -13.51
N THR A 55 -9.14 -15.09 -13.10
CA THR A 55 -10.19 -16.11 -13.21
C THR A 55 -11.41 -15.73 -12.38
N THR A 56 -11.20 -15.25 -11.16
CA THR A 56 -12.26 -14.95 -10.20
C THR A 56 -12.94 -13.62 -10.52
N PHE A 57 -12.17 -12.57 -10.73
CA PHE A 57 -12.67 -11.18 -10.83
C PHE A 57 -12.73 -10.67 -12.27
N GLY A 58 -12.09 -11.35 -13.23
CA GLY A 58 -11.84 -10.80 -14.55
C GLY A 58 -10.71 -9.78 -14.53
N SER A 59 -10.30 -9.32 -15.70
CA SER A 59 -9.44 -8.16 -15.85
C SER A 59 -9.92 -7.36 -17.06
N VAL A 60 -10.10 -6.08 -16.87
CA VAL A 60 -10.47 -5.11 -17.92
C VAL A 60 -9.36 -4.08 -18.13
N GLY A 61 -8.27 -4.20 -17.37
CA GLY A 61 -7.14 -3.29 -17.38
C GLY A 61 -7.32 -2.08 -16.47
N GLY A 62 -6.32 -1.23 -16.45
CA GLY A 62 -6.30 -0.03 -15.59
C GLY A 62 -6.03 -0.37 -14.12
N GLN A 63 -6.83 0.18 -13.23
CA GLN A 63 -6.72 -0.04 -11.78
C GLN A 63 -7.83 -0.96 -11.26
N ASP A 64 -8.18 -2.01 -12.02
CA ASP A 64 -9.20 -2.97 -11.61
C ASP A 64 -8.74 -3.85 -10.43
N MET A 65 -9.67 -4.60 -9.86
CA MET A 65 -9.43 -5.44 -8.69
C MET A 65 -8.31 -6.47 -8.93
N ALA A 66 -8.26 -7.08 -10.12
CA ALA A 66 -7.24 -8.07 -10.46
C ALA A 66 -5.85 -7.43 -10.57
N GLU A 67 -5.76 -6.23 -11.13
CA GLU A 67 -4.52 -5.48 -11.25
C GLU A 67 -3.99 -5.01 -9.88
N LEU A 68 -4.87 -4.51 -9.01
CA LEU A 68 -4.49 -4.16 -7.64
C LEU A 68 -3.97 -5.38 -6.86
N ILE A 69 -4.61 -6.54 -7.02
CA ILE A 69 -4.12 -7.81 -6.43
C ILE A 69 -2.74 -8.17 -6.99
N ARG A 70 -2.53 -8.05 -8.30
CA ARG A 70 -1.23 -8.30 -8.93
C ARG A 70 -0.14 -7.47 -8.29
N VAL A 71 -0.38 -6.17 -8.16
CA VAL A 71 0.61 -5.23 -7.59
C VAL A 71 0.89 -5.55 -6.12
N ILE A 72 -0.12 -5.85 -5.32
CA ILE A 72 0.04 -6.26 -3.91
C ILE A 72 0.94 -7.50 -3.80
N LEU A 73 0.69 -8.54 -4.61
CA LEU A 73 1.47 -9.77 -4.60
C LEU A 73 2.90 -9.58 -5.11
N LEU A 74 3.11 -8.75 -6.15
CA LEU A 74 4.45 -8.40 -6.66
C LEU A 74 5.33 -7.73 -5.61
N ASN A 75 4.74 -6.96 -4.71
CA ASN A 75 5.44 -6.29 -3.62
C ASN A 75 5.58 -7.15 -2.36
N GLY A 76 5.23 -8.43 -2.42
CA GLY A 76 5.62 -9.45 -1.47
C GLY A 76 4.58 -9.84 -0.43
N ALA A 77 3.33 -9.44 -0.55
CA ALA A 77 2.25 -10.03 0.24
C ALA A 77 2.16 -11.55 0.01
N ALA A 78 1.77 -12.31 1.03
CA ALA A 78 1.61 -13.76 0.91
C ALA A 78 0.33 -14.14 0.17
N ALA A 79 -0.73 -13.39 0.43
CA ALA A 79 -2.06 -13.56 -0.12
C ALA A 79 -2.84 -12.24 -0.02
N VAL A 80 -3.91 -12.16 -0.78
CA VAL A 80 -4.87 -11.06 -0.70
C VAL A 80 -6.23 -11.61 -0.29
N ALA A 81 -6.79 -11.10 0.82
CA ALA A 81 -8.17 -11.33 1.20
C ALA A 81 -9.05 -10.30 0.48
N ALA A 82 -9.54 -10.67 -0.69
CA ALA A 82 -10.25 -9.81 -1.60
C ALA A 82 -11.76 -9.86 -1.34
N VAL A 83 -12.39 -8.72 -1.15
CA VAL A 83 -13.84 -8.58 -0.96
C VAL A 83 -14.40 -7.71 -2.08
N PRO A 84 -15.08 -8.32 -3.06
CA PRO A 84 -15.77 -7.58 -4.09
C PRO A 84 -17.01 -6.89 -3.52
N ILE A 85 -17.27 -5.67 -3.98
CA ILE A 85 -18.52 -4.93 -3.72
C ILE A 85 -19.20 -4.61 -5.05
N ALA A 86 -20.53 -4.53 -5.02
CA ALA A 86 -21.29 -4.33 -6.24
C ALA A 86 -21.30 -2.88 -6.74
N ALA A 87 -21.17 -1.92 -5.85
CA ALA A 87 -21.21 -0.48 -6.14
C ALA A 87 -20.36 0.32 -5.14
N ASN A 88 -20.01 1.54 -5.54
CA ASN A 88 -19.25 2.48 -4.70
C ASN A 88 -19.94 2.88 -3.38
N THR A 89 -21.19 2.57 -3.21
CA THR A 89 -21.97 2.81 -1.95
C THR A 89 -21.79 1.69 -0.93
N ASP A 90 -21.09 0.62 -1.27
CA ASP A 90 -21.02 -0.61 -0.45
C ASP A 90 -19.69 -0.75 0.31
N TYR A 91 -18.80 0.28 0.33
CA TYR A 91 -17.49 0.17 0.96
C TYR A 91 -17.57 -0.18 2.45
N GLU A 92 -18.40 0.51 3.22
CA GLU A 92 -18.59 0.24 4.66
C GLU A 92 -18.94 -1.23 4.90
N ALA A 93 -19.88 -1.78 4.11
CA ALA A 93 -20.26 -3.19 4.21
C ALA A 93 -19.11 -4.14 3.78
N GLY A 94 -18.31 -3.75 2.80
CA GLY A 94 -17.12 -4.49 2.39
C GLY A 94 -16.04 -4.52 3.48
N PHE A 95 -15.78 -3.40 4.13
CA PHE A 95 -14.85 -3.31 5.26
C PHE A 95 -15.31 -4.14 6.46
N ALA A 96 -16.61 -4.11 6.79
CA ALA A 96 -17.18 -4.93 7.86
C ALA A 96 -16.94 -6.43 7.64
N VAL A 97 -16.97 -6.91 6.40
CA VAL A 97 -16.64 -8.31 6.07
C VAL A 97 -15.17 -8.61 6.37
N LEU A 98 -14.24 -7.68 6.09
CA LEU A 98 -12.82 -7.85 6.40
C LEU A 98 -12.53 -7.78 7.90
N GLU A 99 -13.30 -7.07 8.68
CA GLU A 99 -13.10 -6.98 10.14
C GLU A 99 -13.10 -8.34 10.82
N GLY A 100 -13.89 -9.28 10.31
CA GLY A 100 -13.94 -10.66 10.77
C GLY A 100 -12.71 -11.50 10.49
N GLN A 101 -11.80 -11.06 9.60
CA GLN A 101 -10.62 -11.82 9.16
C GLN A 101 -9.43 -11.58 10.11
N GLU A 102 -8.95 -12.61 10.77
CA GLU A 102 -7.85 -12.51 11.75
C GLU A 102 -6.47 -12.32 11.11
N ASN A 103 -6.27 -12.84 9.89
CA ASN A 103 -4.96 -12.88 9.24
C ASN A 103 -4.63 -11.62 8.42
N VAL A 104 -5.55 -10.64 8.34
CA VAL A 104 -5.36 -9.41 7.59
C VAL A 104 -4.63 -8.38 8.44
N SER A 105 -3.48 -7.91 7.98
CA SER A 105 -2.65 -6.91 8.69
C SER A 105 -2.62 -5.54 8.01
N VAL A 106 -2.89 -5.49 6.72
CA VAL A 106 -2.93 -4.25 5.93
C VAL A 106 -4.21 -4.25 5.11
N VAL A 107 -4.91 -3.12 4.99
CA VAL A 107 -6.14 -3.01 4.21
C VAL A 107 -6.02 -1.88 3.18
N VAL A 108 -6.52 -2.14 1.98
CA VAL A 108 -6.55 -1.21 0.85
C VAL A 108 -7.97 -1.19 0.26
N CYS A 109 -8.34 -0.09 -0.38
CA CYS A 109 -9.55 -0.02 -1.20
C CYS A 109 -9.25 0.64 -2.56
N ASP A 110 -10.13 0.43 -3.52
CA ASP A 110 -10.07 1.04 -4.86
C ASP A 110 -10.80 2.39 -4.94
N SER A 111 -10.90 3.10 -3.83
CA SER A 111 -11.51 4.43 -3.78
C SER A 111 -10.54 5.53 -3.40
N THR A 112 -10.61 6.64 -4.12
CA THR A 112 -9.93 7.90 -3.77
C THR A 112 -10.87 8.91 -3.11
N THR A 113 -12.11 8.53 -2.86
CA THR A 113 -13.10 9.39 -2.21
C THR A 113 -12.77 9.54 -0.72
N GLN A 114 -12.78 10.77 -0.22
CA GLN A 114 -12.41 11.09 1.17
C GLN A 114 -13.30 10.34 2.19
N THR A 115 -14.61 10.23 1.91
CA THR A 115 -15.55 9.54 2.79
C THR A 115 -15.22 8.05 2.91
N ASP A 116 -15.01 7.36 1.78
CA ASP A 116 -14.69 5.93 1.78
C ASP A 116 -13.37 5.64 2.51
N GLN A 117 -12.40 6.56 2.39
CA GLN A 117 -11.13 6.45 3.12
C GLN A 117 -11.29 6.71 4.63
N GLN A 118 -12.26 7.55 5.03
CA GLN A 118 -12.63 7.72 6.44
C GLN A 118 -13.34 6.48 6.97
N ASP A 119 -14.23 5.88 6.23
CA ASP A 119 -14.90 4.61 6.58
C ASP A 119 -13.86 3.49 6.76
N LEU A 120 -12.87 3.41 5.84
CA LEU A 120 -11.76 2.47 5.99
C LEU A 120 -10.93 2.73 7.25
N ARG A 121 -10.62 3.99 7.57
CA ARG A 121 -9.94 4.39 8.82
C ARG A 121 -10.72 3.90 10.04
N ASP A 122 -12.02 4.12 10.06
CA ASP A 122 -12.87 3.79 11.19
C ASP A 122 -13.01 2.27 11.35
N SER A 123 -13.11 1.54 10.25
CA SER A 123 -13.08 0.06 10.24
C SER A 123 -11.76 -0.49 10.80
N VAL A 124 -10.62 0.06 10.39
CA VAL A 124 -9.31 -0.35 10.90
C VAL A 124 -9.17 -0.04 12.39
N ALA A 125 -9.70 1.10 12.86
CA ALA A 125 -9.72 1.45 14.29
C ALA A 125 -10.60 0.49 15.09
N ALA A 126 -11.79 0.14 14.60
CA ALA A 126 -12.71 -0.82 15.22
C ALA A 126 -12.07 -2.22 15.31
N ALA A 127 -11.45 -2.69 14.22
CA ALA A 127 -10.75 -3.98 14.23
C ALA A 127 -9.59 -3.99 15.23
N SER A 128 -8.83 -2.91 15.36
CA SER A 128 -7.73 -2.78 16.32
C SER A 128 -8.25 -2.75 17.77
N ALA A 129 -9.38 -2.08 18.02
CA ALA A 129 -10.03 -2.13 19.33
C ALA A 129 -10.48 -3.56 19.72
N ALA A 130 -10.79 -4.39 18.72
CA ALA A 130 -11.08 -5.82 18.87
C ALA A 130 -9.82 -6.71 18.89
N ARG A 131 -8.62 -6.12 19.08
CA ARG A 131 -7.29 -6.79 19.09
C ARG A 131 -6.91 -7.46 17.76
N ARG A 132 -7.43 -7.00 16.66
CA ARG A 132 -7.03 -7.38 15.30
C ARG A 132 -6.28 -6.22 14.69
N GLU A 133 -5.03 -6.08 15.10
CA GLU A 133 -4.17 -4.97 14.71
C GLU A 133 -3.94 -4.94 13.20
N ARG A 134 -4.28 -3.82 12.58
CA ARG A 134 -4.09 -3.61 11.15
C ARG A 134 -3.92 -2.13 10.83
N ILE A 135 -3.40 -1.85 9.66
CA ILE A 135 -3.24 -0.52 9.11
C ILE A 135 -3.94 -0.41 7.76
N ALA A 136 -4.37 0.78 7.41
CA ALA A 136 -4.90 1.09 6.09
C ALA A 136 -3.84 1.80 5.24
N VAL A 137 -3.83 1.52 3.95
CA VAL A 137 -3.05 2.26 2.96
C VAL A 137 -4.00 2.80 1.92
N VAL A 138 -3.97 4.10 1.69
CA VAL A 138 -4.86 4.80 0.75
C VAL A 138 -4.06 5.67 -0.21
N GLY A 139 -4.60 5.90 -1.38
CA GLY A 139 -3.99 6.75 -2.41
C GLY A 139 -4.75 8.06 -2.59
N GLY A 140 -4.03 9.11 -3.01
CA GLY A 140 -4.64 10.35 -3.45
C GLY A 140 -5.37 10.21 -4.79
N ALA A 141 -6.16 11.22 -5.16
CA ALA A 141 -6.76 11.31 -6.49
C ALA A 141 -5.68 11.55 -7.58
N ALA A 142 -6.03 11.31 -8.84
CA ALA A 142 -5.12 11.61 -9.94
C ALA A 142 -4.76 13.10 -9.97
N SER A 143 -3.47 13.40 -10.09
CA SER A 143 -2.93 14.78 -10.17
C SER A 143 -3.34 15.69 -9.00
N GLU A 144 -3.55 15.13 -7.81
CA GLU A 144 -3.90 15.89 -6.62
C GLU A 144 -2.73 16.78 -6.18
N THR A 145 -3.00 18.03 -5.83
CA THR A 145 -1.96 18.98 -5.40
C THR A 145 -1.43 18.66 -4.01
N VAL A 146 -0.19 19.08 -3.71
CA VAL A 146 0.44 18.94 -2.37
C VAL A 146 -0.48 19.47 -1.26
N THR A 147 -1.10 20.64 -1.47
CA THR A 147 -2.01 21.24 -0.48
C THR A 147 -3.24 20.37 -0.23
N ASN A 148 -3.83 19.79 -1.29
CA ASN A 148 -5.01 18.94 -1.16
C ASN A 148 -4.65 17.61 -0.49
N LEU A 149 -3.50 17.02 -0.82
CA LEU A 149 -3.00 15.80 -0.17
C LEU A 149 -2.79 16.02 1.34
N ILE A 150 -2.20 17.14 1.75
CA ILE A 150 -2.04 17.50 3.17
C ILE A 150 -3.40 17.69 3.85
N SER A 151 -4.34 18.34 3.18
CA SER A 151 -5.71 18.52 3.71
C SER A 151 -6.43 17.17 3.88
N ARG A 152 -6.25 16.25 2.91
CA ARG A 152 -6.76 14.89 2.98
C ARG A 152 -6.14 14.11 4.16
N ALA A 153 -4.82 14.16 4.32
CA ALA A 153 -4.14 13.54 5.45
C ALA A 153 -4.64 14.09 6.79
N ALA A 154 -4.80 15.41 6.90
CA ALA A 154 -5.33 16.06 8.10
C ALA A 154 -6.78 15.64 8.43
N ALA A 155 -7.61 15.40 7.41
CA ALA A 155 -8.98 14.91 7.59
C ALA A 155 -9.04 13.41 7.97
N LEU A 156 -8.03 12.63 7.58
CA LEU A 156 -7.87 11.24 8.02
C LEU A 156 -7.30 11.15 9.45
N ASN A 157 -6.28 11.93 9.76
CA ASN A 157 -5.63 12.10 11.06
C ASN A 157 -5.57 10.81 11.93
N SER A 158 -4.94 9.79 11.41
CA SER A 158 -4.88 8.47 12.07
C SER A 158 -3.45 7.93 12.08
N GLU A 159 -3.07 7.34 13.20
CA GLU A 159 -1.81 6.60 13.35
C GLU A 159 -1.81 5.25 12.60
N ARG A 160 -2.97 4.83 12.08
CA ARG A 160 -3.17 3.56 11.40
C ARG A 160 -3.46 3.72 9.91
N VAL A 161 -3.37 4.93 9.39
CA VAL A 161 -3.61 5.20 7.96
C VAL A 161 -2.35 5.80 7.34
N VAL A 162 -1.93 5.20 6.25
CA VAL A 162 -0.82 5.68 5.39
C VAL A 162 -1.45 6.23 4.11
N LEU A 163 -1.27 7.51 3.84
CA LEU A 163 -1.67 8.15 2.59
C LEU A 163 -0.46 8.24 1.65
N VAL A 164 -0.56 7.62 0.49
CA VAL A 164 0.53 7.53 -0.49
C VAL A 164 0.32 8.52 -1.63
N ALA A 165 1.37 9.21 -2.04
CA ALA A 165 1.39 10.10 -3.20
C ALA A 165 2.81 10.20 -3.81
N PRO A 166 2.94 10.46 -5.12
CA PRO A 166 1.86 10.63 -6.09
C PRO A 166 1.28 9.30 -6.54
N GLY A 167 0.29 9.35 -7.44
CA GLY A 167 -0.17 8.17 -8.17
C GLY A 167 0.85 7.68 -9.19
N GLY A 168 0.59 6.51 -9.78
CA GLY A 168 1.37 5.98 -10.88
C GLY A 168 0.99 6.55 -12.24
N THR A 169 1.62 6.05 -13.29
CA THR A 169 1.20 6.22 -14.68
C THR A 169 0.83 4.87 -15.29
N ASP A 170 0.01 4.89 -16.33
CA ASP A 170 -0.17 3.73 -17.21
C ASP A 170 1.01 3.56 -18.19
N GLU A 171 0.90 2.58 -19.09
CA GLU A 171 1.93 2.30 -20.11
C GLU A 171 2.14 3.46 -21.09
N ASP A 172 1.11 4.25 -21.33
CA ASP A 172 1.13 5.41 -22.22
C ASP A 172 1.62 6.70 -21.50
N GLY A 173 1.92 6.61 -20.21
CA GLY A 173 2.35 7.73 -19.39
C GLY A 173 1.20 8.60 -18.86
N THR A 174 -0.06 8.18 -19.02
CA THR A 174 -1.21 8.90 -18.48
C THR A 174 -1.25 8.78 -16.95
N ALA A 175 -1.49 9.90 -16.27
CA ALA A 175 -1.55 9.94 -14.82
C ALA A 175 -2.74 9.12 -14.28
N LEU A 176 -2.43 8.16 -13.42
CA LEU A 176 -3.39 7.38 -12.66
C LEU A 176 -3.55 7.94 -11.25
N SER A 177 -4.63 7.54 -10.59
CA SER A 177 -4.80 7.81 -9.17
C SER A 177 -3.80 7.02 -8.32
N GLY A 178 -3.72 7.34 -7.03
CA GLY A 178 -2.81 6.69 -6.10
C GLY A 178 -3.15 5.24 -5.72
N LEU A 179 -4.16 4.62 -6.34
CA LEU A 179 -4.63 3.27 -5.96
C LEU A 179 -3.56 2.21 -6.17
N THR A 180 -2.90 2.21 -7.34
CA THR A 180 -1.81 1.27 -7.64
C THR A 180 -0.60 1.51 -6.72
N ALA A 181 -0.28 2.77 -6.43
CA ALA A 181 0.78 3.14 -5.51
C ALA A 181 0.46 2.67 -4.06
N ALA A 182 -0.78 2.85 -3.61
CA ALA A 182 -1.24 2.36 -2.31
C ALA A 182 -1.19 0.82 -2.23
N ALA A 183 -1.59 0.13 -3.29
CA ALA A 183 -1.51 -1.32 -3.40
C ALA A 183 -0.05 -1.82 -3.31
N ALA A 184 0.90 -1.16 -4.00
CA ALA A 184 2.31 -1.48 -3.94
C ALA A 184 2.89 -1.30 -2.53
N VAL A 185 2.61 -0.16 -1.91
CA VAL A 185 3.05 0.13 -0.53
C VAL A 185 2.44 -0.86 0.46
N ALA A 186 1.16 -1.22 0.31
CA ALA A 186 0.51 -2.22 1.16
C ALA A 186 1.19 -3.60 1.04
N GLY A 187 1.54 -4.02 -0.17
CA GLY A 187 2.32 -5.23 -0.43
C GLY A 187 3.69 -5.18 0.25
N ALA A 188 4.41 -4.07 0.12
CA ALA A 188 5.72 -3.87 0.73
C ALA A 188 5.65 -3.90 2.27
N ILE A 189 4.64 -3.28 2.89
CA ILE A 189 4.42 -3.36 4.33
C ILE A 189 4.11 -4.80 4.77
N ALA A 190 3.27 -5.51 4.02
CA ALA A 190 2.92 -6.90 4.31
C ALA A 190 4.11 -7.86 4.17
N ALA A 191 5.07 -7.53 3.31
CA ALA A 191 6.30 -8.30 3.11
C ALA A 191 7.29 -8.18 4.27
N GLN A 192 7.21 -7.10 5.07
CA GLN A 192 8.12 -6.88 6.19
C GLN A 192 7.88 -7.90 7.30
N SER A 193 8.95 -8.55 7.75
CA SER A 193 8.91 -9.47 8.88
C SER A 193 8.74 -8.76 10.22
N ASP A 194 9.25 -7.54 10.32
CA ASP A 194 9.21 -6.70 11.52
C ASP A 194 8.54 -5.37 11.21
N PRO A 195 7.43 -5.03 11.88
CA PRO A 195 6.74 -3.74 11.71
C PRO A 195 7.58 -2.52 12.13
N ALA A 196 8.65 -2.72 12.92
CA ALA A 196 9.55 -1.65 13.34
C ALA A 196 10.55 -1.23 12.26
N LEU A 197 10.69 -2.00 11.17
CA LEU A 197 11.56 -1.63 10.06
C LEU A 197 10.97 -0.44 9.30
N PRO A 198 11.77 0.63 9.09
CA PRO A 198 11.31 1.77 8.32
C PRO A 198 11.06 1.37 6.86
N LEU A 199 9.98 1.90 6.29
CA LEU A 199 9.64 1.68 4.89
C LEU A 199 10.47 2.55 3.94
N SER A 200 11.27 3.48 4.46
CA SER A 200 12.08 4.40 3.66
C SER A 200 13.09 3.64 2.81
N GLY A 201 13.15 3.98 1.52
CA GLY A 201 13.99 3.32 0.54
C GLY A 201 13.43 1.98 0.04
N ALA A 202 12.24 1.57 0.44
CA ALA A 202 11.61 0.37 -0.10
C ALA A 202 11.27 0.57 -1.58
N GLU A 203 11.83 -0.29 -2.43
CA GLU A 203 11.54 -0.31 -3.86
C GLU A 203 10.16 -0.91 -4.12
N LEU A 204 9.41 -0.30 -5.04
CA LEU A 204 8.07 -0.71 -5.40
C LEU A 204 8.04 -1.25 -6.84
N THR A 205 7.40 -2.38 -7.02
CA THR A 205 7.27 -3.07 -8.31
C THR A 205 5.84 -2.97 -8.83
N GLY A 206 5.69 -2.94 -10.16
CA GLY A 206 4.38 -2.92 -10.82
C GLY A 206 3.81 -1.53 -11.08
N LEU A 207 4.63 -0.49 -10.91
CA LEU A 207 4.36 0.88 -11.31
C LEU A 207 5.17 1.19 -12.57
N HIS A 208 4.53 1.67 -13.64
CA HIS A 208 5.22 2.07 -14.87
C HIS A 208 6.00 3.38 -14.71
N GLY A 209 5.52 4.25 -13.83
CA GLY A 209 6.14 5.53 -13.48
C GLY A 209 5.32 6.24 -12.43
N LEU A 210 5.71 7.46 -12.10
CA LEU A 210 4.96 8.33 -11.18
C LEU A 210 4.26 9.44 -11.97
N SER A 211 3.02 9.74 -11.62
CA SER A 211 2.20 10.77 -12.26
C SER A 211 2.72 12.19 -12.04
N GLN A 212 3.57 12.38 -11.02
CA GLN A 212 4.18 13.65 -10.68
C GLN A 212 5.53 13.39 -9.99
N GLN A 213 6.49 14.28 -10.21
CA GLN A 213 7.74 14.31 -9.43
C GLN A 213 7.69 15.52 -8.49
N TYR A 214 8.01 15.27 -7.23
CA TYR A 214 8.09 16.29 -6.21
C TYR A 214 9.52 16.80 -6.08
N ASN A 215 9.68 18.09 -5.85
CA ASN A 215 10.95 18.66 -5.44
C ASN A 215 11.15 18.49 -3.91
N ASP A 216 12.35 18.76 -3.42
CA ASP A 216 12.70 18.57 -2.01
C ASP A 216 11.77 19.34 -1.05
N ASN A 217 11.35 20.56 -1.43
CA ASN A 217 10.43 21.33 -0.62
C ASN A 217 9.03 20.72 -0.57
N ASP A 218 8.54 20.17 -1.69
CA ASP A 218 7.26 19.46 -1.74
C ASP A 218 7.31 18.18 -0.90
N ILE A 219 8.42 17.44 -0.96
CA ILE A 219 8.64 16.23 -0.13
C ILE A 219 8.61 16.60 1.35
N ASP A 220 9.30 17.65 1.76
CA ASP A 220 9.30 18.15 3.13
C ASP A 220 7.90 18.54 3.62
N LEU A 221 7.13 19.23 2.77
CA LEU A 221 5.75 19.61 3.07
C LEU A 221 4.83 18.38 3.21
N LEU A 222 4.93 17.44 2.28
CA LEU A 222 4.16 16.19 2.30
C LEU A 222 4.46 15.38 3.57
N VAL A 223 5.74 15.16 3.89
CA VAL A 223 6.15 14.42 5.10
C VAL A 223 5.62 15.10 6.36
N ARG A 224 5.78 16.42 6.50
CA ARG A 224 5.23 17.15 7.64
C ARG A 224 3.71 17.14 7.69
N GLY A 225 3.08 17.07 6.52
CA GLY A 225 1.62 17.00 6.36
C GLY A 225 1.02 15.59 6.53
N GLY A 226 1.81 14.55 6.83
CA GLY A 226 1.29 13.20 7.06
C GLY A 226 1.05 12.39 5.78
N VAL A 227 1.77 12.72 4.70
CA VAL A 227 1.69 11.99 3.41
C VAL A 227 3.01 11.25 3.19
N THR A 228 2.93 10.00 2.81
CA THR A 228 4.06 9.14 2.41
C THR A 228 4.42 9.44 0.95
N PRO A 229 5.51 10.18 0.66
CA PRO A 229 5.89 10.49 -0.70
C PRO A 229 6.65 9.35 -1.35
N LEU A 230 6.41 9.18 -2.65
CA LEU A 230 7.18 8.32 -3.53
C LEU A 230 8.08 9.15 -4.43
N GLU A 231 9.22 8.59 -4.81
CA GLU A 231 10.12 9.15 -5.80
C GLU A 231 10.51 8.10 -6.84
N SER A 232 10.92 8.55 -8.02
CA SER A 232 11.46 7.68 -9.05
C SER A 232 12.86 8.14 -9.40
N VAL A 233 13.85 7.27 -9.16
CA VAL A 233 15.25 7.51 -9.48
C VAL A 233 15.72 6.44 -10.45
N ALA A 234 16.19 6.86 -11.62
CA ALA A 234 16.66 5.96 -12.68
C ALA A 234 15.62 4.88 -13.08
N GLY A 235 14.32 5.21 -13.02
CA GLY A 235 13.23 4.28 -13.35
C GLY A 235 12.82 3.35 -12.22
N VAL A 236 13.46 3.45 -11.06
CA VAL A 236 13.06 2.68 -9.87
C VAL A 236 12.18 3.58 -8.98
N VAL A 237 10.97 3.11 -8.69
CA VAL A 237 10.06 3.80 -7.77
C VAL A 237 10.33 3.32 -6.36
N SER A 238 10.51 4.25 -5.43
CA SER A 238 10.77 3.95 -4.02
C SER A 238 10.01 4.86 -3.06
N VAL A 239 9.86 4.39 -1.84
CA VAL A 239 9.27 5.18 -0.74
C VAL A 239 10.33 6.09 -0.15
N VAL A 240 10.12 7.40 -0.18
CA VAL A 240 11.05 8.36 0.43
C VAL A 240 11.01 8.23 1.95
N ARG A 241 9.83 8.29 2.52
CA ARG A 241 9.62 8.15 3.96
C ARG A 241 8.22 7.61 4.26
N GLY A 242 8.14 6.44 4.90
CA GLY A 242 6.88 5.87 5.36
C GLY A 242 6.41 6.54 6.65
N ILE A 243 5.26 7.19 6.60
CA ILE A 243 4.61 7.85 7.73
C ILE A 243 3.11 7.64 7.70
N THR A 244 2.47 7.87 8.83
CA THR A 244 1.00 7.85 8.94
C THR A 244 0.41 9.25 8.83
N THR A 245 -0.91 9.33 8.66
CA THR A 245 -1.62 10.61 8.49
C THR A 245 -1.75 11.41 9.80
N ARG A 246 -1.32 10.86 10.94
CA ARG A 246 -1.35 11.55 12.21
C ARG A 246 -0.14 12.46 12.37
N THR A 247 -0.34 13.77 12.27
CA THR A 247 0.71 14.80 12.38
C THR A 247 0.70 15.54 13.73
N THR A 248 -0.36 15.38 14.51
CA THR A 248 -0.49 16.01 15.83
C THR A 248 -0.77 14.94 16.88
N THR A 249 0.02 14.94 17.95
CA THR A 249 -0.33 14.27 19.21
C THR A 249 -1.40 15.10 19.89
N GLY A 250 -2.62 14.57 19.98
CA GLY A 250 -3.69 15.19 20.76
C GLY A 250 -3.41 15.11 22.24
#